data_a9d01ca24d036842515f7ea0ea9d3ad2
#
_entry.id   a9d01ca24d036842515f7ea0ea9d3ad2
#
_cell.length_a   1.000
_cell.length_b   1.000
_cell.length_c   1.000
_cell.angle_alpha   90.00
_cell.angle_beta   90.00
_cell.angle_gamma   90.00
#
_symmetry.space_group_name_H-M   'P 1'
#
loop_
_entity.id
_entity.type
_entity.pdbx_description
1 polymer ?
#
loop_
_entity_poly.entity_id
_entity_poly.type
_entity_poly.pdbx_seq_one_letter_code
_entity_poly.pdbx_strand_id
1 'polypeptide(L)'
;KNQIIADYTNKSVDRYNFIVRGKYWYDRDVANPKQIEPNDIVVFQEPVLNGEKVVYQNGAIAKVKRVSQGYDNELDLSYWLCEDENEREFKIINKIDEGKYKLLLDSKVKKAKNATNGYQKKLKWIEYYKLKEQYASIKFNYSSTIHKLQGSTYETVFIDIRKMQSLYKDSENTDREFLYRLLYVAVTRASKDINILKNI
;
A
#
# COMPACT_ATOMS: atom_id res chain seq x y z
N LYS A 1 2.45 19.32 -4.19
CA LYS A 1 2.61 18.91 -5.60
C LYS A 1 2.24 17.44 -5.71
N ASN A 2 1.44 17.09 -6.71
CA ASN A 2 1.03 15.71 -6.98
C ASN A 2 2.14 15.01 -7.79
N GLN A 3 3.04 14.30 -7.11
CA GLN A 3 4.24 13.69 -7.70
C GLN A 3 4.28 12.20 -7.36
N ILE A 4 4.81 11.37 -8.27
CA ILE A 4 4.94 9.93 -8.07
C ILE A 4 6.24 9.41 -8.70
N ILE A 5 6.86 8.40 -8.09
CA ILE A 5 7.93 7.63 -8.71
C ILE A 5 7.31 6.37 -9.32
N ALA A 6 7.50 6.20 -10.61
CA ALA A 6 7.09 5.04 -11.38
C ALA A 6 8.25 4.06 -11.52
N ASP A 7 8.09 2.83 -11.07
CA ASP A 7 9.08 1.76 -11.18
C ASP A 7 8.44 0.48 -11.73
N TYR A 8 9.25 -0.45 -12.15
CA TYR A 8 8.77 -1.72 -12.69
C TYR A 8 8.46 -2.75 -11.60
N THR A 9 9.25 -2.82 -10.51
CA THR A 9 9.16 -3.88 -9.51
C THR A 9 8.59 -3.41 -8.17
N ASN A 10 7.81 -4.27 -7.50
CA ASN A 10 7.33 -3.99 -6.14
C ASN A 10 8.49 -3.75 -5.15
N LYS A 11 9.60 -4.50 -5.28
CA LYS A 11 10.77 -4.35 -4.41
C LYS A 11 11.38 -2.95 -4.50
N SER A 12 11.52 -2.42 -5.71
CA SER A 12 12.01 -1.04 -5.92
C SER A 12 11.01 -0.01 -5.41
N VAL A 13 9.72 -0.22 -5.66
CA VAL A 13 8.64 0.64 -5.14
C VAL A 13 8.68 0.72 -3.61
N ASP A 14 8.78 -0.40 -2.91
CA ASP A 14 8.86 -0.43 -1.45
C ASP A 14 10.12 0.30 -0.95
N ARG A 15 11.26 0.14 -1.64
CA ARG A 15 12.50 0.88 -1.35
C ARG A 15 12.33 2.40 -1.54
N TYR A 16 11.74 2.84 -2.65
CA TYR A 16 11.49 4.26 -2.90
C TYR A 16 10.52 4.85 -1.89
N ASN A 17 9.44 4.15 -1.56
CA ASN A 17 8.50 4.59 -0.53
C ASN A 17 9.21 4.82 0.81
N PHE A 18 10.12 3.91 1.21
CA PHE A 18 10.92 4.05 2.42
C PHE A 18 11.86 5.26 2.37
N ILE A 19 12.63 5.40 1.28
CA ILE A 19 13.62 6.49 1.12
C ILE A 19 12.92 7.85 1.06
N VAL A 20 11.89 7.99 0.23
CA VAL A 20 11.18 9.26 0.04
C VAL A 20 10.48 9.69 1.32
N ARG A 21 9.81 8.73 2.01
CA ARG A 21 9.19 9.02 3.30
C ARG A 21 10.23 9.44 4.35
N GLY A 22 11.35 8.71 4.45
CA GLY A 22 12.44 9.06 5.37
C GLY A 22 12.99 10.46 5.11
N LYS A 23 13.25 10.81 3.85
CA LYS A 23 13.70 12.15 3.45
C LYS A 23 12.64 13.22 3.74
N TYR A 24 11.37 12.95 3.45
CA TYR A 24 10.27 13.87 3.71
C TYR A 24 10.18 14.26 5.18
N TRP A 25 10.34 13.30 6.10
CA TRP A 25 10.28 13.54 7.54
C TRP A 25 11.57 14.14 8.09
N TYR A 26 12.72 13.71 7.57
CA TYR A 26 14.03 14.29 7.92
C TYR A 26 14.07 15.80 7.63
N ASP A 27 13.58 16.22 6.46
CA ASP A 27 13.52 17.63 6.07
C ASP A 27 12.53 18.47 6.94
N ARG A 28 11.82 17.83 7.85
CA ARG A 28 10.87 18.42 8.82
C ARG A 28 11.30 18.21 10.26
N ASP A 29 12.58 17.93 10.46
CA ASP A 29 13.19 17.69 11.78
C ASP A 29 12.62 16.48 12.54
N VAL A 30 12.01 15.51 11.83
CA VAL A 30 11.53 14.24 12.39
C VAL A 30 12.49 13.12 12.01
N ALA A 31 13.51 12.90 12.85
CA ALA A 31 14.57 11.91 12.58
C ALA A 31 14.02 10.45 12.59
N ASN A 32 13.07 10.16 13.47
CA ASN A 32 12.48 8.84 13.65
C ASN A 32 10.94 8.91 13.54
N PRO A 33 10.37 8.94 12.32
CA PRO A 33 8.92 8.99 12.16
C PRO A 33 8.29 7.68 12.67
N LYS A 34 7.14 7.81 13.34
CA LYS A 34 6.33 6.64 13.75
C LYS A 34 5.96 5.79 12.54
N GLN A 35 5.34 4.64 12.79
CA GLN A 35 4.85 3.75 11.73
C GLN A 35 3.95 4.49 10.71
N ILE A 36 3.16 5.44 11.19
CA ILE A 36 2.31 6.33 10.41
C ILE A 36 2.30 7.71 11.06
N GLU A 37 2.34 8.76 10.24
CA GLU A 37 2.33 10.17 10.69
C GLU A 37 1.26 10.97 9.95
N PRO A 38 0.75 12.06 10.55
CA PRO A 38 -0.07 13.02 9.81
C PRO A 38 0.69 13.55 8.58
N ASN A 39 0.01 13.67 7.45
CA ASN A 39 0.52 13.99 6.11
C ASN A 39 1.18 12.83 5.35
N ASP A 40 1.31 11.62 5.91
CA ASP A 40 1.64 10.47 5.09
C ASP A 40 0.57 10.22 4.02
N ILE A 41 1.03 9.82 2.83
CA ILE A 41 0.14 9.40 1.73
C ILE A 41 0.18 7.88 1.68
N VAL A 42 -1.00 7.27 1.78
CA VAL A 42 -1.15 5.82 1.81
C VAL A 42 -2.06 5.32 0.70
N VAL A 43 -1.84 4.09 0.27
CA VAL A 43 -2.70 3.36 -0.67
C VAL A 43 -3.18 2.07 -0.01
N PHE A 44 -4.48 1.84 -0.05
CA PHE A 44 -5.10 0.64 0.50
C PHE A 44 -4.87 -0.56 -0.41
N GLN A 45 -4.37 -1.66 0.16
CA GLN A 45 -4.09 -2.90 -0.59
C GLN A 45 -5.32 -3.81 -0.68
N GLU A 46 -6.32 -3.55 0.17
CA GLU A 46 -7.59 -4.28 0.25
C GLU A 46 -8.71 -3.29 0.59
N PRO A 47 -9.97 -3.62 0.32
CA PRO A 47 -11.10 -2.79 0.74
C PRO A 47 -11.14 -2.66 2.27
N VAL A 48 -11.51 -1.49 2.75
CA VAL A 48 -11.77 -1.22 4.17
C VAL A 48 -13.27 -1.05 4.36
N LEU A 49 -13.84 -1.83 5.27
CA LEU A 49 -15.27 -1.83 5.56
C LEU A 49 -15.57 -1.19 6.92
N ASN A 50 -16.70 -0.50 7.00
CA ASN A 50 -17.32 -0.13 8.26
C ASN A 50 -18.76 -0.69 8.25
N GLY A 51 -18.96 -1.84 8.92
CA GLY A 51 -20.13 -2.65 8.75
C GLY A 51 -20.23 -3.20 7.32
N GLU A 52 -21.34 -2.95 6.63
CA GLU A 52 -21.53 -3.35 5.22
C GLU A 52 -21.06 -2.29 4.21
N LYS A 53 -20.68 -1.09 4.69
CA LYS A 53 -20.28 0.03 3.82
C LYS A 53 -18.79 -0.02 3.54
N VAL A 54 -18.43 0.02 2.25
CA VAL A 54 -17.03 0.21 1.81
C VAL A 54 -16.62 1.66 2.07
N VAL A 55 -15.63 1.86 2.94
CA VAL A 55 -15.04 3.19 3.24
C VAL A 55 -13.94 3.50 2.24
N TYR A 56 -13.09 2.51 1.96
CA TYR A 56 -12.04 2.60 0.94
C TYR A 56 -12.06 1.37 0.05
N GLN A 57 -11.92 1.57 -1.23
CA GLN A 57 -11.71 0.48 -2.20
C GLN A 57 -10.23 0.09 -2.26
N ASN A 58 -9.94 -1.09 -2.80
CA ASN A 58 -8.58 -1.48 -3.14
C ASN A 58 -7.98 -0.47 -4.12
N GLY A 59 -6.75 -0.03 -3.86
CA GLY A 59 -6.06 0.99 -4.65
C GLY A 59 -6.47 2.43 -4.33
N ALA A 60 -7.45 2.66 -3.44
CA ALA A 60 -7.80 4.01 -3.00
C ALA A 60 -6.59 4.66 -2.29
N ILE A 61 -6.40 5.95 -2.54
CA ILE A 61 -5.33 6.75 -1.94
C ILE A 61 -5.95 7.68 -0.91
N ALA A 62 -5.29 7.82 0.24
CA ALA A 62 -5.67 8.77 1.27
C ALA A 62 -4.43 9.50 1.80
N LYS A 63 -4.62 10.76 2.16
CA LYS A 63 -3.65 11.53 2.93
C LYS A 63 -4.11 11.58 4.38
N VAL A 64 -3.25 11.15 5.27
CA VAL A 64 -3.52 11.06 6.70
C VAL A 64 -3.55 12.46 7.30
N LYS A 65 -4.63 12.80 8.01
CA LYS A 65 -4.82 14.08 8.69
C LYS A 65 -4.50 13.98 10.18
N ARG A 66 -5.02 12.94 10.83
CA ARG A 66 -4.80 12.68 12.26
C ARG A 66 -4.39 11.24 12.53
N VAL A 67 -3.58 11.05 13.55
CA VAL A 67 -3.12 9.73 14.01
C VAL A 67 -3.19 9.70 15.52
N SER A 68 -3.84 8.68 16.07
CA SER A 68 -3.85 8.37 17.50
C SER A 68 -3.57 6.90 17.74
N GLN A 69 -3.08 6.56 18.91
CA GLN A 69 -2.87 5.18 19.31
C GLN A 69 -4.11 4.64 19.99
N GLY A 70 -4.51 3.43 19.66
CA GLY A 70 -5.61 2.71 20.29
C GLY A 70 -5.19 1.30 20.69
N TYR A 71 -6.04 0.67 21.49
CA TYR A 71 -5.85 -0.70 21.97
C TYR A 71 -7.17 -1.46 21.93
N ASP A 72 -7.14 -2.68 21.40
CA ASP A 72 -8.26 -3.59 21.35
C ASP A 72 -8.11 -4.61 22.48
N ASN A 73 -8.91 -4.44 23.53
CA ASN A 73 -8.84 -5.30 24.73
C ASN A 73 -9.28 -6.75 24.46
N GLU A 74 -10.20 -6.97 23.50
CA GLU A 74 -10.70 -8.32 23.18
C GLU A 74 -9.66 -9.15 22.44
N LEU A 75 -8.93 -8.49 21.54
CA LEU A 75 -7.89 -9.13 20.73
C LEU A 75 -6.51 -8.99 21.34
N ASP A 76 -6.36 -8.12 22.36
CA ASP A 76 -5.09 -7.77 22.99
C ASP A 76 -4.08 -7.28 21.94
N LEU A 77 -4.51 -6.29 21.13
CA LEU A 77 -3.74 -5.71 20.01
C LEU A 77 -3.71 -4.19 20.10
N SER A 78 -2.54 -3.62 19.94
CA SER A 78 -2.39 -2.17 19.73
C SER A 78 -2.53 -1.82 18.25
N TYR A 79 -3.11 -0.66 17.99
CA TYR A 79 -3.33 -0.18 16.62
C TYR A 79 -3.16 1.34 16.54
N TRP A 80 -2.99 1.83 15.32
CA TRP A 80 -3.08 3.24 14.99
C TRP A 80 -4.47 3.53 14.43
N LEU A 81 -5.20 4.45 15.04
CA LEU A 81 -6.42 5.03 14.49
C LEU A 81 -6.02 6.24 13.65
N CYS A 82 -6.29 6.17 12.37
CA CYS A 82 -5.98 7.19 11.39
C CYS A 82 -7.26 7.81 10.86
N GLU A 83 -7.23 9.11 10.60
CA GLU A 83 -8.28 9.86 9.93
C GLU A 83 -7.70 10.55 8.69
N ASP A 84 -8.39 10.49 7.56
CA ASP A 84 -7.99 11.18 6.34
C ASP A 84 -8.51 12.63 6.25
N GLU A 85 -8.16 13.33 5.16
CA GLU A 85 -8.62 14.72 4.92
C GLU A 85 -10.15 14.84 4.76
N ASN A 86 -10.85 13.72 4.48
CA ASN A 86 -12.32 13.66 4.36
C ASN A 86 -13.00 13.15 5.64
N GLU A 87 -12.29 13.14 6.77
CA GLU A 87 -12.78 12.69 8.09
C GLU A 87 -13.21 11.21 8.11
N ARG A 88 -12.65 10.40 7.24
CA ARG A 88 -12.88 8.96 7.21
C ARG A 88 -11.81 8.26 8.04
N GLU A 89 -12.26 7.37 8.91
CA GLU A 89 -11.39 6.65 9.83
C GLU A 89 -11.01 5.27 9.29
N PHE A 90 -9.81 4.83 9.63
CA PHE A 90 -9.32 3.48 9.44
C PHE A 90 -8.28 3.11 10.50
N LYS A 91 -8.19 1.81 10.81
CA LYS A 91 -7.26 1.28 11.81
C LYS A 91 -6.13 0.52 11.12
N ILE A 92 -4.91 0.65 11.65
CA ILE A 92 -3.73 -0.09 11.19
C ILE A 92 -3.13 -0.80 12.40
N ILE A 93 -2.84 -2.10 12.29
CA ILE A 93 -2.15 -2.84 13.35
C ILE A 93 -0.80 -2.17 13.65
N ASN A 94 -0.50 -2.01 14.93
CA ASN A 94 0.82 -1.58 15.36
C ASN A 94 1.84 -2.67 14.97
N LYS A 95 2.98 -2.25 14.43
CA LYS A 95 4.05 -3.16 13.98
C LYS A 95 4.52 -4.13 15.07
N ILE A 96 4.43 -3.72 16.35
CA ILE A 96 4.77 -4.56 17.50
C ILE A 96 3.87 -5.80 17.58
N ASP A 97 2.58 -5.65 17.25
CA ASP A 97 1.56 -6.70 17.33
C ASP A 97 1.27 -7.38 15.99
N GLU A 98 1.99 -7.02 14.91
CA GLU A 98 1.77 -7.59 13.57
C GLU A 98 1.91 -9.11 13.54
N GLY A 99 2.90 -9.64 14.25
CA GLY A 99 3.11 -11.09 14.39
C GLY A 99 1.95 -11.77 15.10
N LYS A 100 1.44 -11.18 16.19
CA LYS A 100 0.30 -11.69 16.96
C LYS A 100 -0.98 -11.66 16.12
N TYR A 101 -1.22 -10.56 15.43
CA TYR A 101 -2.36 -10.43 14.52
C TYR A 101 -2.36 -11.50 13.44
N LYS A 102 -1.20 -11.76 12.82
CA LYS A 102 -1.05 -12.83 11.83
C LYS A 102 -1.38 -14.20 12.38
N LEU A 103 -0.92 -14.52 13.60
CA LEU A 103 -1.24 -15.79 14.28
C LEU A 103 -2.75 -15.93 14.55
N LEU A 104 -3.43 -14.84 14.92
CA LEU A 104 -4.89 -14.83 15.10
C LEU A 104 -5.62 -15.13 13.78
N LEU A 105 -5.22 -14.48 12.68
CA LEU A 105 -5.77 -14.76 11.35
C LEU A 105 -5.55 -16.21 10.92
N ASP A 106 -4.32 -16.73 11.07
CA ASP A 106 -3.98 -18.12 10.73
C ASP A 106 -4.78 -19.13 11.56
N SER A 107 -4.99 -18.85 12.85
CA SER A 107 -5.85 -19.68 13.73
C SER A 107 -7.30 -19.72 13.23
N LYS A 108 -7.87 -18.56 12.83
CA LYS A 108 -9.23 -18.52 12.28
C LYS A 108 -9.34 -19.25 10.93
N VAL A 109 -8.34 -19.13 10.05
CA VAL A 109 -8.27 -19.91 8.80
C VAL A 109 -8.25 -21.41 9.08
N LYS A 110 -7.41 -21.88 10.03
CA LYS A 110 -7.37 -23.30 10.42
C LYS A 110 -8.72 -23.78 10.92
N LYS A 111 -9.39 -23.01 11.79
CA LYS A 111 -10.73 -23.35 12.31
C LYS A 111 -11.78 -23.42 11.18
N ALA A 112 -11.73 -22.50 10.23
CA ALA A 112 -12.64 -22.49 9.08
C ALA A 112 -12.41 -23.70 8.13
N LYS A 113 -11.14 -24.06 7.88
CA LYS A 113 -10.80 -25.21 7.04
C LYS A 113 -11.18 -26.54 7.68
N ASN A 114 -11.03 -26.68 9.01
CA ASN A 114 -11.28 -27.92 9.74
C ASN A 114 -12.76 -28.11 10.12
N ALA A 115 -13.63 -27.14 9.88
CA ALA A 115 -15.05 -27.30 10.13
C ALA A 115 -15.67 -28.31 9.16
N THR A 116 -16.31 -29.36 9.70
CA THR A 116 -16.90 -30.47 8.93
C THR A 116 -18.27 -30.15 8.38
N ASN A 117 -19.04 -29.29 9.08
CA ASN A 117 -20.37 -28.87 8.68
C ASN A 117 -20.30 -27.59 7.82
N GLY A 118 -20.94 -27.59 6.66
CA GLY A 118 -20.94 -26.44 5.72
C GLY A 118 -21.44 -25.12 6.33
N TYR A 119 -22.46 -25.17 7.19
CA TYR A 119 -22.96 -24.00 7.91
C TYR A 119 -21.91 -23.44 8.89
N GLN A 120 -21.30 -24.30 9.71
CA GLN A 120 -20.22 -23.89 10.64
C GLN A 120 -19.01 -23.36 9.88
N LYS A 121 -18.65 -23.99 8.76
CA LYS A 121 -17.58 -23.50 7.88
C LYS A 121 -17.84 -22.08 7.41
N LYS A 122 -19.06 -21.78 6.95
CA LYS A 122 -19.45 -20.42 6.56
C LYS A 122 -19.32 -19.43 7.71
N LEU A 123 -19.81 -19.76 8.91
CA LEU A 123 -19.68 -18.90 10.09
C LEU A 123 -18.21 -18.62 10.46
N LYS A 124 -17.32 -19.63 10.38
CA LYS A 124 -15.90 -19.45 10.67
C LYS A 124 -15.18 -18.56 9.65
N TRP A 125 -15.59 -18.63 8.38
CA TRP A 125 -15.09 -17.70 7.38
C TRP A 125 -15.58 -16.27 7.61
N ILE A 126 -16.83 -16.07 8.04
CA ILE A 126 -17.35 -14.75 8.42
C ILE A 126 -16.52 -14.16 9.59
N GLU A 127 -16.21 -14.97 10.63
CA GLU A 127 -15.36 -14.54 11.74
C GLU A 127 -13.95 -14.12 11.27
N TYR A 128 -13.38 -14.84 10.31
CA TYR A 128 -12.08 -14.52 9.74
C TYR A 128 -12.11 -13.19 8.98
N TYR A 129 -13.08 -13.02 8.07
CA TYR A 129 -13.17 -11.78 7.29
C TYR A 129 -13.48 -10.58 8.18
N LYS A 130 -14.35 -10.72 9.18
CA LYS A 130 -14.65 -9.67 10.15
C LYS A 130 -13.40 -9.18 10.89
N LEU A 131 -12.52 -10.11 11.30
CA LEU A 131 -11.24 -9.73 11.90
C LEU A 131 -10.29 -9.11 10.89
N LYS A 132 -10.19 -9.66 9.68
CA LYS A 132 -9.30 -9.18 8.63
C LYS A 132 -9.64 -7.77 8.17
N GLU A 133 -10.92 -7.46 8.03
CA GLU A 133 -11.44 -6.18 7.55
C GLU A 133 -11.44 -5.09 8.61
N GLN A 134 -11.23 -5.45 9.89
CA GLN A 134 -11.15 -4.49 10.99
C GLN A 134 -9.90 -3.61 10.91
N TYR A 135 -8.82 -4.11 10.30
CA TYR A 135 -7.55 -3.40 10.19
C TYR A 135 -7.13 -3.27 8.73
N ALA A 136 -6.85 -2.05 8.32
CA ALA A 136 -6.46 -1.73 6.95
C ALA A 136 -5.06 -2.24 6.63
N SER A 137 -4.92 -2.90 5.47
CA SER A 137 -3.63 -3.18 4.85
C SER A 137 -3.26 -2.01 3.94
N ILE A 138 -2.22 -1.28 4.29
CA ILE A 138 -1.77 -0.09 3.56
C ILE A 138 -0.31 -0.21 3.10
N LYS A 139 0.04 0.58 2.09
CA LYS A 139 1.42 0.93 1.73
C LYS A 139 1.53 2.45 1.59
N PHE A 140 2.74 2.99 1.73
CA PHE A 140 2.98 4.39 1.37
C PHE A 140 2.90 4.55 -0.16
N ASN A 141 2.46 5.72 -0.60
CA ASN A 141 2.21 6.01 -2.01
C ASN A 141 3.04 7.19 -2.53
N TYR A 142 4.33 7.18 -2.24
CA TYR A 142 5.32 8.08 -2.87
C TYR A 142 5.90 7.45 -4.16
N SER A 143 5.79 6.14 -4.29
CA SER A 143 6.16 5.36 -5.46
C SER A 143 5.13 4.27 -5.73
N SER A 144 4.94 3.91 -7.00
CA SER A 144 4.05 2.83 -7.42
C SER A 144 4.59 2.10 -8.64
N THR A 145 4.13 0.87 -8.87
CA THR A 145 4.47 0.19 -10.12
C THR A 145 3.76 0.85 -11.30
N ILE A 146 4.41 0.86 -12.46
CA ILE A 146 3.86 1.43 -13.69
C ILE A 146 2.46 0.85 -13.99
N HIS A 147 2.27 -0.45 -13.78
CA HIS A 147 0.97 -1.10 -13.98
C HIS A 147 -0.14 -0.52 -13.08
N LYS A 148 0.17 -0.24 -11.81
CA LYS A 148 -0.80 0.33 -10.86
C LYS A 148 -1.09 1.81 -11.11
N LEU A 149 -0.23 2.51 -11.86
CA LEU A 149 -0.45 3.91 -12.23
C LEU A 149 -1.45 4.06 -13.39
N GLN A 150 -1.82 2.97 -14.05
CA GLN A 150 -2.78 3.02 -15.15
C GLN A 150 -4.11 3.60 -14.67
N GLY A 151 -4.62 4.61 -15.39
CA GLY A 151 -5.85 5.33 -15.00
C GLY A 151 -5.65 6.54 -14.06
N SER A 152 -4.44 6.72 -13.49
CA SER A 152 -4.13 7.86 -12.62
C SER A 152 -3.37 8.95 -13.38
N THR A 153 -3.44 10.21 -12.91
CA THR A 153 -2.70 11.34 -13.46
C THR A 153 -1.98 12.10 -12.35
N TYR A 154 -0.74 12.49 -12.60
CA TYR A 154 0.12 13.23 -11.68
C TYR A 154 0.69 14.47 -12.37
N GLU A 155 1.03 15.52 -11.61
CA GLU A 155 1.70 16.68 -12.18
C GLU A 155 3.10 16.30 -12.68
N THR A 156 3.88 15.61 -11.85
CA THR A 156 5.25 15.19 -12.17
C THR A 156 5.41 13.69 -11.94
N VAL A 157 5.96 12.99 -12.93
CA VAL A 157 6.29 11.57 -12.85
C VAL A 157 7.80 11.38 -12.96
N PHE A 158 8.39 10.70 -11.98
CA PHE A 158 9.78 10.24 -12.00
C PHE A 158 9.80 8.78 -12.43
N ILE A 159 10.43 8.46 -13.56
CA ILE A 159 10.43 7.10 -14.12
C ILE A 159 11.82 6.48 -13.91
N ASP A 160 11.92 5.39 -13.16
CA ASP A 160 13.15 4.61 -13.05
C ASP A 160 13.19 3.51 -14.11
N ILE A 161 13.96 3.74 -15.17
CA ILE A 161 14.11 2.79 -16.29
C ILE A 161 15.25 1.79 -16.10
N ARG A 162 16.07 1.91 -15.02
CA ARG A 162 17.29 1.11 -14.84
C ARG A 162 16.99 -0.38 -14.75
N LYS A 163 15.90 -0.77 -14.06
CA LYS A 163 15.46 -2.16 -13.99
C LYS A 163 14.88 -2.67 -15.31
N MET A 164 14.19 -1.81 -16.03
CA MET A 164 13.68 -2.14 -17.37
C MET A 164 14.82 -2.37 -18.35
N GLN A 165 15.89 -1.55 -18.26
CA GLN A 165 17.09 -1.72 -19.09
C GLN A 165 17.84 -3.02 -18.80
N SER A 166 17.91 -3.48 -17.53
CA SER A 166 18.53 -4.75 -17.20
C SER A 166 17.75 -5.93 -17.78
N LEU A 167 16.43 -5.91 -17.70
CA LEU A 167 15.58 -6.93 -18.32
C LEU A 167 15.80 -7.02 -19.84
N TYR A 168 16.05 -5.91 -20.50
CA TYR A 168 16.34 -5.86 -21.94
C TYR A 168 17.70 -6.50 -22.29
N LYS A 169 18.69 -6.37 -21.39
CA LYS A 169 20.05 -6.91 -21.63
C LYS A 169 20.14 -8.42 -21.37
N ASP A 170 19.33 -8.92 -20.43
CA ASP A 170 19.43 -10.29 -19.92
C ASP A 170 18.61 -11.32 -20.71
N SER A 171 17.81 -10.89 -21.70
CA SER A 171 16.95 -11.81 -22.47
C SER A 171 17.07 -11.59 -23.96
N GLU A 172 17.49 -12.63 -24.70
CA GLU A 172 17.44 -12.67 -26.17
C GLU A 172 16.01 -12.53 -26.71
N ASN A 173 14.99 -12.71 -25.86
CA ASN A 173 13.56 -12.76 -26.20
C ASN A 173 12.71 -11.73 -25.45
N THR A 174 13.28 -10.67 -24.85
CA THR A 174 12.45 -9.64 -24.22
C THR A 174 11.67 -8.91 -25.30
N ASP A 175 10.36 -9.01 -25.21
CA ASP A 175 9.42 -8.31 -26.07
C ASP A 175 9.64 -6.80 -25.94
N ARG A 176 10.32 -6.20 -26.92
CA ARG A 176 10.56 -4.74 -26.99
C ARG A 176 9.25 -3.99 -26.95
N GLU A 177 8.20 -4.55 -27.51
CA GLU A 177 6.86 -3.98 -27.50
C GLU A 177 6.33 -3.86 -26.07
N PHE A 178 6.57 -4.88 -25.22
CA PHE A 178 6.19 -4.82 -23.80
C PHE A 178 6.87 -3.65 -23.07
N LEU A 179 8.17 -3.43 -23.28
CA LEU A 179 8.91 -2.32 -22.68
C LEU A 179 8.40 -0.96 -23.17
N TYR A 180 8.12 -0.84 -24.47
CA TYR A 180 7.54 0.39 -25.02
C TYR A 180 6.14 0.67 -24.47
N ARG A 181 5.30 -0.36 -24.33
CA ARG A 181 3.99 -0.24 -23.69
C ARG A 181 4.10 0.25 -22.24
N LEU A 182 5.04 -0.30 -21.46
CA LEU A 182 5.28 0.16 -20.09
C LEU A 182 5.73 1.62 -20.04
N LEU A 183 6.70 2.00 -20.88
CA LEU A 183 7.17 3.39 -20.97
C LEU A 183 6.03 4.32 -21.38
N TYR A 184 5.24 3.93 -22.36
CA TYR A 184 4.07 4.71 -22.80
C TYR A 184 3.10 4.93 -21.63
N VAL A 185 2.77 3.87 -20.89
CA VAL A 185 1.90 4.01 -19.70
C VAL A 185 2.51 4.96 -18.68
N ALA A 186 3.81 4.85 -18.37
CA ALA A 186 4.46 5.72 -17.38
C ALA A 186 4.48 7.19 -17.81
N VAL A 187 4.85 7.47 -19.07
CA VAL A 187 4.95 8.83 -19.64
C VAL A 187 3.58 9.50 -19.68
N THR A 188 2.55 8.79 -20.10
CA THR A 188 1.18 9.32 -20.20
C THR A 188 0.53 9.59 -18.84
N ARG A 189 1.19 9.29 -17.72
CA ARG A 189 0.69 9.63 -16.37
C ARG A 189 1.05 11.05 -15.94
N ALA A 190 2.01 11.70 -16.60
CA ALA A 190 2.41 13.06 -16.29
C ALA A 190 1.54 14.09 -17.01
N SER A 191 1.06 15.09 -16.27
CA SER A 191 0.34 16.24 -16.86
C SER A 191 1.24 17.46 -17.09
N LYS A 192 2.42 17.53 -16.44
CA LYS A 192 3.37 18.65 -16.57
C LYS A 192 4.79 18.18 -16.86
N ASP A 193 5.40 17.40 -15.97
CA ASP A 193 6.82 17.11 -16.02
C ASP A 193 7.11 15.61 -15.96
N ILE A 194 8.12 15.20 -16.72
CA ILE A 194 8.67 13.84 -16.69
C ILE A 194 10.15 13.90 -16.38
N ASN A 195 10.59 13.11 -15.41
CA ASN A 195 11.99 12.94 -15.04
C ASN A 195 12.39 11.46 -15.18
N ILE A 196 13.40 11.17 -15.98
CA ILE A 196 13.84 9.79 -16.24
C ILE A 196 15.16 9.52 -15.56
N LEU A 197 15.19 8.52 -14.67
CA LEU A 197 16.39 7.97 -14.06
C LEU A 197 16.92 6.84 -14.95
N LYS A 198 18.12 7.01 -15.50
CA LYS A 198 18.83 6.02 -16.33
C LYS A 198 20.21 5.70 -15.75
N ASN A 199 20.78 4.56 -16.12
CA ASN A 199 22.20 4.31 -15.89
C ASN A 199 23.01 5.24 -16.79
N ILE A 200 24.00 5.90 -16.21
CA ILE A 200 25.02 6.68 -16.93
C ILE A 200 26.11 5.72 -17.38
#